data_52276a9a5f41fb4acd9c34d337d9e6ab
#
_entry.id   52276a9a5f41fb4acd9c34d337d9e6ab
#
_cell.length_a   1.000
_cell.length_b   1.000
_cell.length_c   1.000
_cell.angle_alpha   90.00
_cell.angle_beta   90.00
_cell.angle_gamma   90.00
#
_symmetry.space_group_name_H-M   'P 1'
#
loop_
_entity.id
_entity.type
_entity.pdbx_description
1 polymer ?
#
loop_
_entity_poly.entity_id
_entity_poly.type
_entity_poly.pdbx_seq_one_letter_code
_entity_poly.pdbx_strand_id
1 'polypeptide(L)'
;TILENSNLTFFYTLLTFFVGFIGFLIVIKYLHNQSFLSITTSRKTIDYKRILTSFTAISVILVLNILFSFFTSSEEYILQFNLNDFLILLLIAVIFIPVQTSLEEYVFRGYLMQGLGVMFNNKWLPLILTSFSFGFLHFYNPEIMKLGSILLVHYVATGLFLGILTLMDDGMELALGFHAGNNLLIALIVTADWT
;
A
#
# COMPACT_ATOMS: atom_id res chain seq x y z
N THR A 1 -14.22 -10.62 23.27
CA THR A 1 -14.82 -10.79 21.93
C THR A 1 -13.72 -11.05 20.90
N ILE A 2 -14.07 -11.56 19.72
CA ILE A 2 -13.10 -11.79 18.61
C ILE A 2 -12.36 -10.48 18.23
N LEU A 3 -13.01 -9.34 18.37
CA LEU A 3 -12.47 -8.02 18.07
C LEU A 3 -11.50 -7.46 19.13
N GLU A 4 -11.35 -8.12 20.28
CA GLU A 4 -10.38 -7.72 21.32
C GLU A 4 -8.95 -8.22 21.02
N ASN A 5 -8.79 -9.16 20.08
CA ASN A 5 -7.49 -9.61 19.63
C ASN A 5 -7.08 -8.81 18.37
N SER A 6 -6.15 -7.87 18.52
CA SER A 6 -5.68 -6.99 17.44
C SER A 6 -5.15 -7.77 16.22
N ASN A 7 -4.39 -8.84 16.43
CA ASN A 7 -3.86 -9.68 15.35
C ASN A 7 -4.97 -10.37 14.55
N LEU A 8 -6.04 -10.81 15.22
CA LEU A 8 -7.17 -11.45 14.57
C LEU A 8 -8.00 -10.46 13.76
N THR A 9 -8.22 -9.27 14.29
CA THR A 9 -8.89 -8.17 13.60
C THR A 9 -8.09 -7.76 12.37
N PHE A 10 -6.78 -7.60 12.50
CA PHE A 10 -5.88 -7.28 11.42
C PHE A 10 -5.90 -8.36 10.33
N PHE A 11 -5.85 -9.64 10.71
CA PHE A 11 -5.97 -10.75 9.78
C PHE A 11 -7.29 -10.69 8.97
N TYR A 12 -8.44 -10.51 9.61
CA TYR A 12 -9.72 -10.45 8.89
C TYR A 12 -9.80 -9.24 7.98
N THR A 13 -9.27 -8.10 8.39
CA THR A 13 -9.17 -6.92 7.53
C THR A 13 -8.37 -7.21 6.27
N LEU A 14 -7.18 -7.77 6.41
CA LEU A 14 -6.32 -8.10 5.27
C LEU A 14 -6.89 -9.23 4.39
N LEU A 15 -7.65 -10.17 5.00
CA LEU A 15 -8.32 -11.24 4.25
C LEU A 15 -9.35 -10.68 3.25
N THR A 16 -10.00 -9.55 3.56
CA THR A 16 -10.93 -8.91 2.60
C THR A 16 -10.21 -8.44 1.34
N PHE A 17 -9.00 -7.91 1.49
CA PHE A 17 -8.15 -7.52 0.35
C PHE A 17 -7.67 -8.73 -0.45
N PHE A 18 -7.35 -9.83 0.21
CA PHE A 18 -6.97 -11.07 -0.46
C PHE A 18 -8.11 -11.60 -1.35
N VAL A 19 -9.33 -11.65 -0.82
CA VAL A 19 -10.52 -12.05 -1.60
C VAL A 19 -10.77 -11.06 -2.75
N GLY A 20 -10.65 -9.76 -2.47
CA GLY A 20 -10.76 -8.70 -3.48
C GLY A 20 -9.73 -8.85 -4.60
N PHE A 21 -8.48 -9.23 -4.27
CA PHE A 21 -7.43 -9.43 -5.26
C PHE A 21 -7.73 -10.61 -6.19
N ILE A 22 -8.23 -11.73 -5.63
CA ILE A 22 -8.68 -12.87 -6.45
C ILE A 22 -9.82 -12.43 -7.38
N GLY A 23 -10.82 -11.72 -6.86
CA GLY A 23 -11.92 -11.17 -7.66
C GLY A 23 -11.42 -10.25 -8.78
N PHE A 24 -10.48 -9.37 -8.47
CA PHE A 24 -9.85 -8.47 -9.45
C PHE A 24 -9.16 -9.26 -10.58
N LEU A 25 -8.37 -10.28 -10.24
CA LEU A 25 -7.70 -11.13 -11.24
C LEU A 25 -8.69 -11.85 -12.16
N ILE A 26 -9.82 -12.32 -11.62
CA ILE A 26 -10.90 -12.94 -12.40
C ILE A 26 -11.48 -11.92 -13.38
N VAL A 27 -11.80 -10.71 -12.92
CA VAL A 27 -12.36 -9.63 -13.77
C VAL A 27 -11.40 -9.27 -14.91
N ILE A 28 -10.13 -9.01 -14.60
CA ILE A 28 -9.12 -8.66 -15.60
C ILE A 28 -9.00 -9.75 -16.66
N LYS A 29 -8.89 -11.00 -16.23
CA LYS A 29 -8.66 -12.13 -17.14
C LYS A 29 -9.89 -12.45 -18.00
N TYR A 30 -11.07 -12.57 -17.39
CA TYR A 30 -12.25 -13.13 -18.07
C TYR A 30 -13.22 -12.07 -18.62
N LEU A 31 -13.29 -10.89 -18.01
CA LEU A 31 -14.15 -9.80 -18.48
C LEU A 31 -13.41 -8.87 -19.45
N HIS A 32 -12.18 -8.52 -19.13
CA HIS A 32 -11.39 -7.58 -19.92
C HIS A 32 -10.38 -8.24 -20.87
N ASN A 33 -10.20 -9.57 -20.78
CA ASN A 33 -9.25 -10.34 -21.61
C ASN A 33 -7.81 -9.76 -21.55
N GLN A 34 -7.43 -9.17 -20.42
CA GLN A 34 -6.09 -8.63 -20.20
C GLN A 34 -5.21 -9.64 -19.47
N SER A 35 -3.91 -9.62 -19.80
CA SER A 35 -2.94 -10.41 -19.07
C SER A 35 -2.48 -9.65 -17.81
N PHE A 36 -2.11 -10.41 -16.78
CA PHE A 36 -1.51 -9.83 -15.56
C PHE A 36 -0.25 -9.00 -15.87
N LEU A 37 0.55 -9.46 -16.82
CA LEU A 37 1.75 -8.74 -17.26
C LEU A 37 1.40 -7.37 -17.87
N SER A 38 0.40 -7.31 -18.76
CA SER A 38 0.05 -6.06 -19.48
C SER A 38 -0.48 -4.96 -18.57
N ILE A 39 -1.09 -5.32 -17.44
CA ILE A 39 -1.53 -4.34 -16.44
C ILE A 39 -0.43 -3.97 -15.44
N THR A 40 0.65 -4.76 -15.36
CA THR A 40 1.78 -4.50 -14.46
C THR A 40 2.82 -3.60 -15.09
N THR A 41 3.19 -3.86 -16.34
CA THR A 41 4.36 -3.22 -16.96
C THR A 41 4.30 -3.26 -18.48
N SER A 42 4.96 -2.28 -19.13
CA SER A 42 5.22 -2.28 -20.57
C SER A 42 6.37 -3.21 -20.98
N ARG A 43 7.08 -3.78 -20.00
CA ARG A 43 8.23 -4.68 -20.23
C ARG A 43 7.77 -6.08 -20.65
N LYS A 44 8.70 -6.85 -21.23
CA LYS A 44 8.43 -8.26 -21.62
C LYS A 44 8.25 -9.20 -20.42
N THR A 45 8.75 -8.83 -19.25
CA THR A 45 8.65 -9.57 -17.99
C THR A 45 8.60 -8.60 -16.83
N ILE A 46 7.99 -9.01 -15.70
CA ILE A 46 8.01 -8.24 -14.46
C ILE A 46 9.45 -8.18 -13.94
N ASP A 47 9.91 -6.97 -13.61
CA ASP A 47 11.23 -6.74 -13.06
C ASP A 47 11.21 -6.76 -11.52
N TYR A 48 11.41 -7.92 -10.95
CA TYR A 48 11.46 -8.12 -9.49
C TYR A 48 12.59 -7.35 -8.80
N LYS A 49 13.68 -7.00 -9.54
CA LYS A 49 14.75 -6.19 -8.96
C LYS A 49 14.27 -4.78 -8.65
N ARG A 50 13.42 -4.20 -9.50
CA ARG A 50 12.81 -2.88 -9.25
C ARG A 50 11.90 -2.92 -8.03
N ILE A 51 11.06 -3.95 -7.89
CA ILE A 51 10.23 -4.16 -6.71
C ILE A 51 11.10 -4.21 -5.45
N LEU A 52 12.13 -5.05 -5.45
CA LEU A 52 13.02 -5.20 -4.30
C LEU A 52 13.83 -3.92 -4.01
N THR A 53 14.28 -3.20 -5.04
CA THR A 53 15.03 -1.96 -4.87
C THR A 53 14.19 -0.89 -4.19
N SER A 54 12.96 -0.64 -4.67
CA SER A 54 12.08 0.36 -4.06
C SER A 54 11.59 -0.06 -2.67
N PHE A 55 11.29 -1.35 -2.47
CA PHE A 55 10.99 -1.92 -1.16
C PHE A 55 12.14 -1.66 -0.16
N THR A 56 13.37 -1.99 -0.54
CA THR A 56 14.53 -1.80 0.33
C THR A 56 14.79 -0.32 0.59
N ALA A 57 14.69 0.54 -0.43
CA ALA A 57 14.92 1.97 -0.30
C ALA A 57 13.95 2.62 0.71
N ILE A 58 12.64 2.37 0.58
CA ILE A 58 11.67 2.91 1.54
C ILE A 58 11.85 2.29 2.93
N SER A 59 12.14 1.00 3.02
CA SER A 59 12.41 0.34 4.29
C SER A 59 13.57 0.99 5.05
N VAL A 60 14.67 1.26 4.36
CA VAL A 60 15.83 1.96 4.96
C VAL A 60 15.45 3.36 5.42
N ILE A 61 14.74 4.12 4.58
CA ILE A 61 14.29 5.49 4.92
C ILE A 61 13.40 5.47 6.17
N LEU A 62 12.44 4.55 6.24
CA LEU A 62 11.53 4.43 7.39
C LEU A 62 12.27 4.03 8.66
N VAL A 63 13.18 3.05 8.61
CA VAL A 63 13.98 2.66 9.77
C VAL A 63 14.81 3.82 10.26
N LEU A 64 15.49 4.56 9.37
CA LEU A 64 16.26 5.74 9.75
C LEU A 64 15.38 6.84 10.35
N ASN A 65 14.18 7.07 9.79
CA ASN A 65 13.24 8.05 10.30
C ASN A 65 12.74 7.67 11.72
N ILE A 66 12.37 6.40 11.93
CA ILE A 66 11.90 5.90 13.23
C ILE A 66 13.03 5.99 14.27
N LEU A 67 14.26 5.60 13.91
CA LEU A 67 15.41 5.73 14.79
C LEU A 67 15.68 7.20 15.14
N PHE A 68 15.68 8.09 14.16
CA PHE A 68 15.84 9.52 14.39
C PHE A 68 14.77 10.05 15.35
N SER A 69 13.51 9.75 15.11
CA SER A 69 12.38 10.17 15.94
C SER A 69 12.50 9.62 17.37
N PHE A 70 12.88 8.35 17.50
CA PHE A 70 13.10 7.73 18.81
C PHE A 70 14.20 8.42 19.62
N PHE A 71 15.31 8.85 18.99
CA PHE A 71 16.40 9.55 19.68
C PHE A 71 16.10 11.03 19.96
N THR A 72 15.22 11.66 19.19
CA THR A 72 14.89 13.09 19.39
C THR A 72 13.67 13.31 20.29
N SER A 73 12.76 12.35 20.34
CA SER A 73 11.47 12.44 21.05
C SER A 73 11.15 11.13 21.78
N SER A 74 12.13 10.61 22.53
CA SER A 74 11.98 9.30 23.22
C SER A 74 10.82 9.25 24.20
N GLU A 75 10.40 10.39 24.74
CA GLU A 75 9.27 10.49 25.67
C GLU A 75 7.91 10.13 25.04
N GLU A 76 7.81 10.20 23.72
CA GLU A 76 6.58 9.87 22.97
C GLU A 76 6.46 8.37 22.66
N TYR A 77 7.52 7.59 22.94
CA TYR A 77 7.56 6.17 22.59
C TYR A 77 7.52 5.27 23.82
N ILE A 78 6.66 4.28 23.76
CA ILE A 78 6.59 3.20 24.77
C ILE A 78 7.01 1.91 24.07
N LEU A 79 8.08 1.26 24.54
CA LEU A 79 8.49 -0.02 24.02
C LEU A 79 7.56 -1.12 24.53
N GLN A 80 6.74 -1.67 23.65
CA GLN A 80 5.85 -2.80 23.92
C GLN A 80 6.25 -3.97 23.01
N PHE A 81 6.72 -5.05 23.59
CA PHE A 81 7.10 -6.22 22.81
C PHE A 81 6.66 -7.52 23.50
N ASN A 82 5.82 -8.28 22.81
CA ASN A 82 5.48 -9.65 23.15
C ASN A 82 5.88 -10.54 21.97
N LEU A 83 6.79 -11.47 22.18
CA LEU A 83 7.35 -12.30 21.12
C LEU A 83 6.27 -13.14 20.42
N ASN A 84 5.32 -13.71 21.14
CA ASN A 84 4.30 -14.56 20.53
C ASN A 84 3.36 -13.75 19.65
N ASP A 85 2.89 -12.60 20.14
CA ASP A 85 2.01 -11.71 19.37
C ASP A 85 2.73 -11.14 18.16
N PHE A 86 4.02 -10.79 18.31
CA PHE A 86 4.85 -10.32 17.20
C PHE A 86 5.07 -11.38 16.13
N LEU A 87 5.29 -12.64 16.49
CA LEU A 87 5.47 -13.72 15.50
C LEU A 87 4.19 -13.97 14.71
N ILE A 88 3.01 -13.88 15.37
CA ILE A 88 1.72 -13.97 14.70
C ILE A 88 1.53 -12.78 13.75
N LEU A 89 1.76 -11.56 14.24
CA LEU A 89 1.71 -10.34 13.42
C LEU A 89 2.65 -10.43 12.21
N LEU A 90 3.90 -10.83 12.42
CA LEU A 90 4.89 -10.99 11.36
C LEU A 90 4.42 -11.95 10.26
N LEU A 91 3.88 -13.11 10.66
CA LEU A 91 3.36 -14.09 9.71
C LEU A 91 2.20 -13.52 8.88
N ILE A 92 1.23 -12.87 9.53
CA ILE A 92 0.09 -12.24 8.86
C ILE A 92 0.57 -11.12 7.93
N ALA A 93 1.41 -10.23 8.44
CA ALA A 93 1.86 -9.05 7.72
C ALA A 93 2.67 -9.41 6.46
N VAL A 94 3.65 -10.31 6.56
CA VAL A 94 4.51 -10.70 5.44
C VAL A 94 3.71 -11.38 4.32
N ILE A 95 2.65 -12.11 4.64
CA ILE A 95 1.82 -12.78 3.63
C ILE A 95 0.79 -11.82 3.04
N PHE A 96 0.07 -11.09 3.87
CA PHE A 96 -1.14 -10.37 3.44
C PHE A 96 -0.93 -8.90 3.07
N ILE A 97 0.03 -8.20 3.67
CA ILE A 97 0.29 -6.79 3.29
C ILE A 97 0.75 -6.65 1.83
N PRO A 98 1.68 -7.48 1.30
CA PRO A 98 2.01 -7.39 -0.12
C PRO A 98 0.81 -7.64 -1.03
N VAL A 99 -0.15 -8.47 -0.63
CA VAL A 99 -1.38 -8.71 -1.39
C VAL A 99 -2.32 -7.51 -1.31
N GLN A 100 -2.52 -6.95 -0.12
CA GLN A 100 -3.33 -5.73 0.09
C GLN A 100 -2.80 -4.56 -0.74
N THR A 101 -1.52 -4.22 -0.60
CA THR A 101 -0.91 -3.12 -1.35
C THR A 101 -0.90 -3.39 -2.85
N SER A 102 -0.70 -4.64 -3.28
CA SER A 102 -0.81 -5.01 -4.68
C SER A 102 -2.21 -4.79 -5.22
N LEU A 103 -3.27 -5.21 -4.51
CA LEU A 103 -4.64 -4.95 -4.95
C LEU A 103 -4.86 -3.45 -5.18
N GLU A 104 -4.44 -2.61 -4.26
CA GLU A 104 -4.58 -1.16 -4.39
C GLU A 104 -3.82 -0.60 -5.60
N GLU A 105 -2.56 -1.00 -5.78
CA GLU A 105 -1.80 -0.56 -6.96
C GLU A 105 -2.41 -1.07 -8.27
N TYR A 106 -2.84 -2.32 -8.31
CA TYR A 106 -3.47 -2.88 -9.53
C TYR A 106 -4.81 -2.21 -9.85
N VAL A 107 -5.62 -1.86 -8.86
CA VAL A 107 -6.88 -1.13 -9.07
C VAL A 107 -6.60 0.29 -9.54
N PHE A 108 -5.74 1.04 -8.84
CA PHE A 108 -5.56 2.47 -9.13
C PHE A 108 -4.62 2.73 -10.29
N ARG A 109 -3.45 2.08 -10.34
CA ARG A 109 -2.41 2.36 -11.36
C ARG A 109 -2.50 1.40 -12.54
N GLY A 110 -2.74 0.13 -12.25
CA GLY A 110 -2.85 -0.89 -13.27
C GLY A 110 -4.14 -0.81 -14.10
N TYR A 111 -5.27 -0.50 -13.48
CA TYR A 111 -6.56 -0.56 -14.15
C TYR A 111 -7.18 0.82 -14.38
N LEU A 112 -7.47 1.57 -13.32
CA LEU A 112 -8.19 2.84 -13.42
C LEU A 112 -7.36 3.89 -14.16
N MET A 113 -6.09 4.08 -13.80
CA MET A 113 -5.25 5.09 -14.43
C MET A 113 -4.99 4.78 -15.91
N GLN A 114 -4.77 3.51 -16.26
CA GLN A 114 -4.62 3.11 -17.67
C GLN A 114 -5.94 3.26 -18.44
N GLY A 115 -7.06 2.77 -17.91
CA GLY A 115 -8.37 2.86 -18.56
C GLY A 115 -8.82 4.31 -18.80
N LEU A 116 -8.69 5.16 -17.78
CA LEU A 116 -8.97 6.59 -17.90
C LEU A 116 -7.97 7.28 -18.85
N GLY A 117 -6.70 6.84 -18.87
CA GLY A 117 -5.68 7.34 -19.79
C GLY A 117 -6.07 7.15 -21.26
N VAL A 118 -6.57 5.96 -21.59
CA VAL A 118 -7.09 5.66 -22.93
C VAL A 118 -8.35 6.49 -23.23
N MET A 119 -9.29 6.58 -22.27
CA MET A 119 -10.55 7.28 -22.44
C MET A 119 -10.35 8.80 -22.67
N PHE A 120 -9.45 9.43 -21.92
CA PHE A 120 -9.21 10.88 -22.01
C PHE A 120 -8.06 11.25 -22.94
N ASN A 121 -7.34 10.28 -23.48
CA ASN A 121 -6.11 10.49 -24.26
C ASN A 121 -5.13 11.46 -23.55
N ASN A 122 -4.99 11.31 -22.26
CA ASN A 122 -4.23 12.19 -21.38
C ASN A 122 -3.72 11.40 -20.17
N LYS A 123 -2.50 11.65 -19.73
CA LYS A 123 -1.92 10.97 -18.55
C LYS A 123 -2.11 11.74 -17.23
N TRP A 124 -2.28 13.06 -17.30
CA TRP A 124 -2.34 13.89 -16.10
C TRP A 124 -3.70 13.84 -15.39
N LEU A 125 -4.78 13.89 -16.17
CA LEU A 125 -6.14 13.82 -15.62
C LEU A 125 -6.39 12.50 -14.89
N PRO A 126 -6.08 11.31 -15.46
CA PRO A 126 -6.15 10.04 -14.75
C PRO A 126 -5.29 9.99 -13.49
N LEU A 127 -4.06 10.50 -13.55
CA LEU A 127 -3.17 10.58 -12.39
C LEU A 127 -3.83 11.36 -11.24
N ILE A 128 -4.38 12.54 -11.53
CA ILE A 128 -5.05 13.38 -10.53
C ILE A 128 -6.29 12.67 -9.98
N LEU A 129 -7.18 12.19 -10.85
CA LEU A 129 -8.43 11.53 -10.44
C LEU A 129 -8.18 10.29 -9.57
N THR A 130 -7.25 9.42 -9.98
CA THR A 130 -6.94 8.21 -9.22
C THR A 130 -6.26 8.51 -7.88
N SER A 131 -5.44 9.56 -7.82
CA SER A 131 -4.78 9.98 -6.58
C SER A 131 -5.76 10.57 -5.57
N PHE A 132 -6.68 11.41 -6.01
CA PHE A 132 -7.76 11.90 -5.15
C PHE A 132 -8.68 10.78 -4.70
N SER A 133 -9.05 9.86 -5.59
CA SER A 133 -9.87 8.69 -5.24
C SER A 133 -9.16 7.80 -4.23
N PHE A 134 -7.87 7.57 -4.39
CA PHE A 134 -7.03 6.84 -3.44
C PHE A 134 -7.06 7.51 -2.05
N GLY A 135 -6.80 8.80 -1.98
CA GLY A 135 -6.85 9.54 -0.72
C GLY A 135 -8.25 9.52 -0.09
N PHE A 136 -9.30 9.68 -0.89
CA PHE A 136 -10.67 9.71 -0.39
C PHE A 136 -11.14 8.37 0.20
N LEU A 137 -10.67 7.23 -0.33
CA LEU A 137 -10.98 5.91 0.25
C LEU A 137 -10.43 5.74 1.67
N HIS A 138 -9.41 6.50 2.04
CA HIS A 138 -8.84 6.50 3.40
C HIS A 138 -9.57 7.42 4.38
N PHE A 139 -10.63 8.13 3.93
CA PHE A 139 -11.34 9.12 4.75
C PHE A 139 -11.87 8.57 6.08
N TYR A 140 -12.26 7.30 6.10
CA TYR A 140 -12.79 6.63 7.30
C TYR A 140 -11.73 5.86 8.10
N ASN A 141 -10.47 6.00 7.76
CA ASN A 141 -9.41 5.35 8.52
C ASN A 141 -9.32 5.91 9.96
N PRO A 142 -9.07 5.08 10.97
CA PRO A 142 -9.02 5.49 12.38
C PRO A 142 -8.06 6.65 12.65
N GLU A 143 -6.90 6.66 11.99
CA GLU A 143 -5.89 7.70 12.12
C GLU A 143 -6.40 9.08 11.70
N ILE A 144 -7.27 9.18 10.71
CA ILE A 144 -7.86 10.47 10.31
C ILE A 144 -8.77 11.00 11.38
N MET A 145 -9.53 10.12 12.04
CA MET A 145 -10.40 10.50 13.14
C MET A 145 -9.60 10.98 14.37
N LYS A 146 -8.39 10.49 14.57
CA LYS A 146 -7.53 10.81 15.72
C LYS A 146 -6.55 11.96 15.45
N LEU A 147 -5.89 11.95 14.30
CA LEU A 147 -4.81 12.89 13.96
C LEU A 147 -5.29 14.05 13.07
N GLY A 148 -6.51 13.95 12.54
CA GLY A 148 -7.14 15.02 11.77
C GLY A 148 -7.05 14.86 10.25
N SER A 149 -7.86 15.64 9.56
CA SER A 149 -8.03 15.58 8.09
C SER A 149 -6.78 15.95 7.28
N ILE A 150 -5.75 16.48 7.90
CA ILE A 150 -4.45 16.75 7.24
C ILE A 150 -3.84 15.47 6.65
N LEU A 151 -4.14 14.30 7.24
CA LEU A 151 -3.70 13.01 6.72
C LEU A 151 -4.30 12.67 5.35
N LEU A 152 -5.44 13.26 4.98
CA LEU A 152 -5.97 13.09 3.62
C LEU A 152 -5.03 13.69 2.58
N VAL A 153 -4.36 14.79 2.91
CA VAL A 153 -3.34 15.38 2.04
C VAL A 153 -2.17 14.40 1.87
N HIS A 154 -1.77 13.73 2.95
CA HIS A 154 -0.74 12.68 2.88
C HIS A 154 -1.17 11.52 1.97
N TYR A 155 -2.40 11.01 2.09
CA TYR A 155 -2.88 9.91 1.24
C TYR A 155 -3.01 10.32 -0.23
N VAL A 156 -3.50 11.55 -0.51
CA VAL A 156 -3.54 12.07 -1.89
C VAL A 156 -2.12 12.24 -2.44
N ALA A 157 -1.19 12.78 -1.64
CA ALA A 157 0.21 12.95 -2.04
C ALA A 157 0.89 11.59 -2.30
N THR A 158 0.64 10.57 -1.48
CA THR A 158 1.07 9.20 -1.70
C THR A 158 0.49 8.65 -3.01
N GLY A 159 -0.80 8.89 -3.24
CA GLY A 159 -1.47 8.56 -4.49
C GLY A 159 -0.79 9.15 -5.71
N LEU A 160 -0.48 10.45 -5.67
CA LEU A 160 0.24 11.17 -6.72
C LEU A 160 1.66 10.60 -6.91
N PHE A 161 2.38 10.40 -5.83
CA PHE A 161 3.76 9.90 -5.87
C PHE A 161 3.84 8.52 -6.55
N LEU A 162 3.02 7.56 -6.11
CA LEU A 162 3.00 6.21 -6.69
C LEU A 162 2.53 6.20 -8.15
N GLY A 163 1.57 7.07 -8.48
CA GLY A 163 1.14 7.26 -9.86
C GLY A 163 2.23 7.87 -10.75
N ILE A 164 2.98 8.86 -10.26
CA ILE A 164 4.13 9.44 -10.97
C ILE A 164 5.23 8.39 -11.15
N LEU A 165 5.56 7.61 -10.12
CA LEU A 165 6.51 6.50 -10.24
C LEU A 165 6.11 5.54 -11.36
N THR A 166 4.83 5.14 -11.40
CA THR A 166 4.30 4.24 -12.43
C THR A 166 4.43 4.84 -13.83
N LEU A 167 4.10 6.13 -14.01
CA LEU A 167 4.19 6.81 -15.30
C LEU A 167 5.63 7.03 -15.77
N MET A 168 6.56 7.27 -14.85
CA MET A 168 7.98 7.50 -15.16
C MET A 168 8.74 6.21 -15.40
N ASP A 169 8.30 5.12 -14.78
CA ASP A 169 8.95 3.82 -14.89
C ASP A 169 8.33 2.93 -15.98
N ASP A 170 7.28 3.40 -16.68
CA ASP A 170 6.51 2.61 -17.64
C ASP A 170 6.05 1.24 -17.07
N GLY A 171 5.79 1.19 -15.77
CA GLY A 171 5.39 0.00 -15.03
C GLY A 171 5.17 0.26 -13.55
N MET A 172 4.52 -0.66 -12.87
CA MET A 172 4.15 -0.51 -11.46
C MET A 172 5.19 -1.09 -10.49
N GLU A 173 6.28 -1.67 -10.98
CA GLU A 173 7.23 -2.42 -10.15
C GLU A 173 7.79 -1.58 -8.99
N LEU A 174 8.18 -0.31 -9.26
CA LEU A 174 8.65 0.58 -8.20
C LEU A 174 7.53 0.96 -7.21
N ALA A 175 6.33 1.20 -7.71
CA ALA A 175 5.18 1.52 -6.86
C ALA A 175 4.79 0.34 -5.96
N LEU A 176 4.74 -0.89 -6.50
CA LEU A 176 4.47 -2.11 -5.75
C LEU A 176 5.47 -2.32 -4.61
N GLY A 177 6.76 -2.19 -4.90
CA GLY A 177 7.79 -2.36 -3.89
C GLY A 177 7.76 -1.27 -2.81
N PHE A 178 7.61 -0.01 -3.22
CA PHE A 178 7.51 1.12 -2.30
C PHE A 178 6.32 0.97 -1.35
N HIS A 179 5.13 0.71 -1.89
CA HIS A 179 3.91 0.60 -1.10
C HIS A 179 3.96 -0.58 -0.13
N ALA A 180 4.41 -1.75 -0.60
CA ALA A 180 4.56 -2.92 0.26
C ALA A 180 5.58 -2.71 1.38
N GLY A 181 6.74 -2.10 1.09
CA GLY A 181 7.76 -1.80 2.08
C GLY A 181 7.28 -0.80 3.13
N ASN A 182 6.60 0.26 2.68
CA ASN A 182 6.02 1.27 3.58
C ASN A 182 5.03 0.62 4.57
N ASN A 183 4.02 -0.07 4.06
CA ASN A 183 2.97 -0.61 4.90
C ASN A 183 3.46 -1.76 5.79
N LEU A 184 4.32 -2.63 5.27
CA LEU A 184 4.87 -3.74 6.04
C LEU A 184 5.71 -3.25 7.22
N LEU A 185 6.60 -2.29 7.00
CA LEU A 185 7.48 -1.79 8.07
C LEU A 185 6.68 -1.02 9.13
N ILE A 186 5.73 -0.18 8.71
CA ILE A 186 4.86 0.52 9.66
C ILE A 186 4.09 -0.48 10.51
N ALA A 187 3.47 -1.49 9.90
CA ALA A 187 2.70 -2.49 10.62
C ALA A 187 3.53 -3.32 11.63
N LEU A 188 4.81 -3.54 11.37
CA LEU A 188 5.68 -4.33 12.24
C LEU A 188 6.36 -3.52 13.34
N ILE A 189 6.55 -2.22 13.16
CA ILE A 189 7.37 -1.40 14.06
C ILE A 189 6.49 -0.45 14.88
N VAL A 190 5.40 0.05 14.31
CA VAL A 190 4.58 1.10 14.94
C VAL A 190 3.20 0.52 15.29
N THR A 191 2.82 0.69 16.54
CA THR A 191 1.45 0.50 17.00
C THR A 191 0.98 1.75 17.74
N ALA A 192 -0.30 1.99 17.76
CA ALA A 192 -0.90 3.10 18.47
C ALA A 192 -2.00 2.60 19.41
N ASP A 193 -2.31 3.35 20.45
CA ASP A 193 -3.32 2.99 21.47
C ASP A 193 -4.75 2.94 20.92
N TRP A 194 -4.95 3.34 19.67
CA TRP A 194 -6.24 3.31 18.98
C TRP A 194 -6.33 2.32 17.80
N THR A 195 -5.29 1.50 17.56
CA THR A 195 -5.24 0.50 16.48
C THR A 195 -5.52 -0.91 16.95
#